data_094dc7ce8447fad6eb42084d74a98704
#
_entry.id   094dc7ce8447fad6eb42084d74a98704
#
_cell.length_a   1.000
_cell.length_b   1.000
_cell.length_c   1.000
_cell.angle_alpha   90.00
_cell.angle_beta   90.00
_cell.angle_gamma   90.00
#
_symmetry.space_group_name_H-M   'P 1'
#
loop_
_entity.id
_entity.type
_entity.pdbx_description
1 polymer ?
#
loop_
_entity_poly.entity_id
_entity_poly.type
_entity_poly.pdbx_seq_one_letter_code
_entity_poly.pdbx_strand_id
1 'polypeptide(L)'
;DMVDAQKLLGVDLMTGHWEFTYGAERVKEIVNKDFKGNIEFLAQNVNDATWGDAVFKPYTLRELNGVPVAVIGQAFPYTPIANPRYMFPDWSFGINDDNMQKVVDKARADGAKVVVVLSHNGMDVDLKMASRVKGIDAILGGHTHDAVPAPTLVQNAGGKTLVINSGSNGKFLSVLDLDVRG
;
A
#
# COMPACT_ATOMS: atom_id res chain seq x y z
N ASP A 1 -8.35 19.65 -9.33
CA ASP A 1 -7.28 19.38 -8.40
C ASP A 1 -6.76 17.94 -8.54
N MET A 2 -5.86 17.46 -7.66
CA MET A 2 -5.28 16.11 -7.77
C MET A 2 -6.31 15.00 -7.56
N VAL A 3 -7.31 15.20 -6.72
CA VAL A 3 -8.40 14.24 -6.53
C VAL A 3 -9.20 14.07 -7.84
N ASP A 4 -9.53 15.16 -8.50
CA ASP A 4 -10.26 15.11 -9.77
C ASP A 4 -9.43 14.45 -10.87
N ALA A 5 -8.11 14.74 -10.90
CA ALA A 5 -7.19 14.12 -11.84
C ALA A 5 -7.12 12.59 -11.64
N GLN A 6 -7.05 12.13 -10.39
CA GLN A 6 -7.05 10.69 -10.07
C GLN A 6 -8.36 10.01 -10.46
N LYS A 7 -9.50 10.67 -10.24
CA LYS A 7 -10.81 10.16 -10.67
C LYS A 7 -10.91 10.05 -12.20
N LEU A 8 -10.43 11.05 -12.92
CA LEU A 8 -10.40 11.04 -14.39
C LEU A 8 -9.46 9.95 -14.93
N LEU A 9 -8.36 9.66 -14.23
CA LEU A 9 -7.44 8.59 -14.57
C LEU A 9 -8.04 7.19 -14.29
N GLY A 10 -9.10 7.11 -13.50
CA GLY A 10 -9.74 5.85 -13.12
C GLY A 10 -8.97 5.09 -12.02
N VAL A 11 -8.35 5.82 -11.09
CA VAL A 11 -7.68 5.21 -9.93
C VAL A 11 -8.73 4.60 -9.00
N ASP A 12 -8.59 3.31 -8.70
CA ASP A 12 -9.47 2.58 -7.77
C ASP A 12 -8.92 2.54 -6.36
N LEU A 13 -7.60 2.40 -6.22
CA LEU A 13 -6.92 2.18 -4.93
C LEU A 13 -5.72 3.11 -4.80
N MET A 14 -5.50 3.61 -3.59
CA MET A 14 -4.39 4.52 -3.28
C MET A 14 -3.82 4.22 -1.89
N THR A 15 -2.52 4.42 -1.73
CA THR A 15 -1.88 4.59 -0.42
C THR A 15 -1.20 5.96 -0.35
N GLY A 16 -0.77 6.38 0.84
CA GLY A 16 -0.31 7.75 1.07
C GLY A 16 1.21 7.93 1.08
N HIS A 17 1.65 9.13 0.66
CA HIS A 17 3.00 9.65 0.81
C HIS A 17 3.00 10.91 1.67
N TRP A 18 3.04 12.08 1.06
CA TRP A 18 3.05 13.38 1.73
C TRP A 18 1.65 14.01 1.88
N GLU A 19 0.60 13.33 1.46
CA GLU A 19 -0.77 13.78 1.65
C GLU A 19 -1.08 14.08 3.11
N PHE A 20 -0.42 13.37 4.03
CA PHE A 20 -0.55 13.59 5.48
C PHE A 20 -0.14 15.00 5.92
N THR A 21 0.69 15.71 5.15
CA THR A 21 1.09 17.10 5.42
C THR A 21 -0.04 18.11 5.24
N TYR A 22 -1.16 17.72 4.65
CA TYR A 22 -2.38 18.53 4.63
C TYR A 22 -3.06 18.61 6.02
N GLY A 23 -2.58 17.83 6.97
CA GLY A 23 -3.16 17.68 8.31
C GLY A 23 -4.22 16.59 8.40
N ALA A 24 -4.33 16.00 9.58
CA ALA A 24 -5.18 14.83 9.82
C ALA A 24 -6.66 15.05 9.43
N GLU A 25 -7.20 16.21 9.76
CA GLU A 25 -8.58 16.59 9.45
C GLU A 25 -8.85 16.60 7.94
N ARG A 26 -7.97 17.28 7.18
CA ARG A 26 -8.14 17.38 5.72
C ARG A 26 -7.94 16.03 5.04
N VAL A 27 -7.00 15.23 5.49
CA VAL A 27 -6.79 13.88 4.93
C VAL A 27 -8.00 12.99 5.18
N LYS A 28 -8.55 13.00 6.40
CA LYS A 28 -9.79 12.28 6.70
C LYS A 28 -10.97 12.75 5.85
N GLU A 29 -11.07 14.06 5.61
CA GLU A 29 -12.10 14.61 4.73
C GLU A 29 -11.95 14.12 3.29
N ILE A 30 -10.73 14.17 2.72
CA ILE A 30 -10.44 13.65 1.38
C ILE A 30 -10.86 12.18 1.28
N VAL A 31 -10.41 11.35 2.21
CA VAL A 31 -10.69 9.90 2.19
C VAL A 31 -12.19 9.62 2.34
N ASN A 32 -12.88 10.30 3.25
CA ASN A 32 -14.27 9.99 3.58
C ASN A 32 -15.29 10.68 2.67
N LYS A 33 -14.93 11.81 2.04
CA LYS A 33 -15.84 12.59 1.19
C LYS A 33 -15.38 12.64 -0.27
N ASP A 34 -14.16 13.15 -0.49
CA ASP A 34 -13.70 13.44 -1.84
C ASP A 34 -13.44 12.15 -2.65
N PHE A 35 -12.92 11.10 -2.02
CA PHE A 35 -12.68 9.77 -2.62
C PHE A 35 -13.91 8.88 -2.66
N LYS A 36 -14.94 9.20 -1.88
CA LYS A 36 -16.10 8.33 -1.68
C LYS A 36 -16.74 7.89 -3.01
N GLY A 37 -16.86 6.56 -3.16
CA GLY A 37 -17.47 5.96 -4.35
C GLY A 37 -16.56 5.88 -5.59
N ASN A 38 -15.31 6.34 -5.48
CA ASN A 38 -14.34 6.29 -6.59
C ASN A 38 -13.03 5.62 -6.17
N ILE A 39 -12.35 6.16 -5.15
CA ILE A 39 -11.01 5.74 -4.74
C ILE A 39 -11.07 5.20 -3.30
N GLU A 40 -10.51 4.05 -3.07
CA GLU A 40 -10.33 3.49 -1.73
C GLU A 40 -8.90 3.74 -1.25
N PHE A 41 -8.77 4.42 -0.11
CA PHE A 41 -7.47 4.71 0.49
C PHE A 41 -7.11 3.63 1.51
N LEU A 42 -5.91 3.06 1.37
CA LEU A 42 -5.44 1.94 2.18
C LEU A 42 -4.12 2.30 2.87
N ALA A 43 -4.03 2.08 4.18
CA ALA A 43 -2.78 2.26 4.92
C ALA A 43 -2.80 1.43 6.23
N GLN A 44 -2.18 0.25 6.21
CA GLN A 44 -2.11 -0.64 7.37
C GLN A 44 -1.13 -0.14 8.45
N ASN A 45 -0.23 0.76 8.09
CA ASN A 45 0.86 1.26 8.95
C ASN A 45 0.63 2.68 9.48
N VAL A 46 -0.58 3.22 9.35
CA VAL A 46 -0.97 4.50 9.95
C VAL A 46 -1.96 4.22 11.07
N ASN A 47 -1.52 4.47 12.31
CA ASN A 47 -2.30 4.15 13.50
C ASN A 47 -2.46 5.39 14.38
N ASP A 48 -3.49 5.37 15.22
CA ASP A 48 -3.65 6.33 16.31
C ASP A 48 -2.43 6.24 17.25
N ALA A 49 -1.83 7.39 17.57
CA ALA A 49 -0.61 7.42 18.38
C ALA A 49 -0.86 7.09 19.86
N THR A 50 -2.11 7.18 20.34
CA THR A 50 -2.48 6.95 21.72
C THR A 50 -2.91 5.50 21.97
N TRP A 51 -3.77 4.98 21.08
CA TRP A 51 -4.39 3.67 21.26
C TRP A 51 -3.84 2.58 20.34
N GLY A 52 -3.14 2.97 19.27
CA GLY A 52 -2.59 2.03 18.29
C GLY A 52 -3.61 1.49 17.30
N ASP A 53 -4.84 1.98 17.32
CA ASP A 53 -5.88 1.55 16.40
C ASP A 53 -5.60 2.05 14.97
N ALA A 54 -5.99 1.26 13.97
CA ALA A 54 -5.83 1.62 12.57
C ALA A 54 -6.67 2.86 12.22
N VAL A 55 -6.02 3.88 11.67
CA VAL A 55 -6.70 5.12 11.22
C VAL A 55 -7.40 4.92 9.88
N PHE A 56 -6.82 4.11 9.01
CA PHE A 56 -7.32 3.82 7.68
C PHE A 56 -7.56 2.32 7.51
N LYS A 57 -8.32 1.97 6.48
CA LYS A 57 -8.53 0.59 6.10
C LYS A 57 -7.19 -0.07 5.74
N PRO A 58 -6.81 -1.20 6.35
CA PRO A 58 -5.51 -1.82 6.09
C PRO A 58 -5.43 -2.49 4.73
N TYR A 59 -6.52 -3.13 4.27
CA TYR A 59 -6.62 -3.81 2.99
C TYR A 59 -8.07 -3.85 2.50
N THR A 60 -8.24 -4.19 1.24
CA THR A 60 -9.54 -4.47 0.62
C THR A 60 -9.48 -5.80 -0.12
N LEU A 61 -10.63 -6.49 -0.21
CA LEU A 61 -10.82 -7.65 -1.07
C LEU A 61 -11.55 -7.22 -2.34
N ARG A 62 -11.00 -7.60 -3.49
CA ARG A 62 -11.59 -7.39 -4.81
C ARG A 62 -11.70 -8.73 -5.51
N GLU A 63 -12.77 -8.95 -6.23
CA GLU A 63 -12.88 -10.08 -7.13
C GLU A 63 -12.44 -9.65 -8.54
N LEU A 64 -11.34 -10.22 -9.02
CA LEU A 64 -10.80 -9.96 -10.34
C LEU A 64 -10.86 -11.25 -11.16
N ASN A 65 -11.70 -11.27 -12.20
CA ASN A 65 -11.94 -12.43 -13.05
C ASN A 65 -12.30 -13.72 -12.25
N GLY A 66 -13.11 -13.57 -11.20
CA GLY A 66 -13.50 -14.68 -10.34
C GLY A 66 -12.47 -15.09 -9.30
N VAL A 67 -11.36 -14.36 -9.18
CA VAL A 67 -10.30 -14.62 -8.18
C VAL A 67 -10.35 -13.56 -7.08
N PRO A 68 -10.48 -13.95 -5.79
CA PRO A 68 -10.38 -13.03 -4.68
C PRO A 68 -8.95 -12.52 -4.50
N VAL A 69 -8.75 -11.23 -4.69
CA VAL A 69 -7.46 -10.54 -4.55
C VAL A 69 -7.54 -9.56 -3.37
N ALA A 70 -6.63 -9.70 -2.42
CA ALA A 70 -6.44 -8.69 -1.38
C ALA A 70 -5.41 -7.66 -1.84
N VAL A 71 -5.72 -6.38 -1.67
CA VAL A 71 -4.75 -5.30 -1.83
C VAL A 71 -4.55 -4.64 -0.47
N ILE A 72 -3.33 -4.67 0.03
CA ILE A 72 -2.92 -4.08 1.32
C ILE A 72 -2.22 -2.76 1.04
N GLY A 73 -2.55 -1.70 1.79
CA GLY A 73 -1.86 -0.41 1.68
C GLY A 73 -0.71 -0.30 2.67
N GLN A 74 0.44 0.17 2.19
CA GLN A 74 1.61 0.51 3.00
C GLN A 74 2.02 1.94 2.66
N ALA A 75 1.61 2.89 3.49
CA ALA A 75 1.92 4.30 3.33
C ALA A 75 3.39 4.60 3.67
N PHE A 76 3.89 5.75 3.21
CA PHE A 76 5.26 6.18 3.45
C PHE A 76 5.60 6.17 4.96
N PRO A 77 6.54 5.32 5.40
CA PRO A 77 6.74 5.07 6.82
C PRO A 77 7.54 6.16 7.54
N TYR A 78 8.32 6.96 6.79
CA TYR A 78 9.19 7.99 7.34
C TYR A 78 8.54 9.38 7.35
N THR A 79 7.23 9.46 7.18
CA THR A 79 6.46 10.72 7.25
C THR A 79 6.82 11.57 8.48
N PRO A 80 6.92 11.00 9.73
CA PRO A 80 7.27 11.78 10.91
C PRO A 80 8.73 12.23 11.00
N ILE A 81 9.61 11.65 10.17
CA ILE A 81 11.02 12.04 10.08
C ILE A 81 11.21 13.15 9.05
N ALA A 82 10.46 13.03 7.94
CA ALA A 82 10.55 13.95 6.82
C ALA A 82 9.77 15.26 7.03
N ASN A 83 8.80 15.28 7.97
CA ASN A 83 7.88 16.40 8.14
C ASN A 83 7.67 16.76 9.63
N PRO A 84 7.33 18.02 9.94
CA PRO A 84 7.03 18.44 11.30
C PRO A 84 5.84 17.69 11.90
N ARG A 85 6.01 17.17 13.12
CA ARG A 85 5.01 16.33 13.79
C ARG A 85 3.67 17.03 14.03
N TYR A 86 3.64 18.35 14.12
CA TYR A 86 2.39 19.09 14.33
C TYR A 86 1.39 18.95 13.19
N MET A 87 1.81 18.48 12.02
CA MET A 87 0.93 18.26 10.88
C MET A 87 0.04 17.01 11.06
N PHE A 88 0.48 16.04 11.86
CA PHE A 88 -0.24 14.79 12.15
C PHE A 88 0.06 14.31 13.58
N PRO A 89 -0.26 15.13 14.61
CA PRO A 89 0.15 14.87 15.99
C PRO A 89 -0.39 13.56 16.57
N ASP A 90 -1.56 13.15 16.11
CA ASP A 90 -2.31 12.01 16.64
C ASP A 90 -2.02 10.68 15.89
N TRP A 91 -1.13 10.70 14.90
CA TRP A 91 -0.84 9.53 14.09
C TRP A 91 0.58 9.03 14.24
N SER A 92 0.72 7.72 14.25
CA SER A 92 1.99 7.02 14.15
C SER A 92 2.12 6.33 12.79
N PHE A 93 3.36 6.22 12.34
CA PHE A 93 3.75 5.63 11.06
C PHE A 93 4.90 4.67 11.31
N GLY A 94 5.18 3.77 10.39
CA GLY A 94 6.37 2.94 10.50
C GLY A 94 6.38 1.73 9.59
N ILE A 95 7.43 0.95 9.76
CA ILE A 95 7.61 -0.37 9.15
C ILE A 95 7.54 -1.38 10.29
N ASN A 96 6.62 -2.33 10.18
CA ASN A 96 6.46 -3.40 11.13
C ASN A 96 6.12 -4.69 10.39
N ASP A 97 7.13 -5.55 10.21
CA ASP A 97 7.00 -6.81 9.47
C ASP A 97 5.98 -7.75 10.14
N ASP A 98 5.93 -7.78 11.49
CA ASP A 98 4.98 -8.62 12.25
C ASP A 98 3.53 -8.15 12.05
N ASN A 99 3.30 -6.82 12.01
CA ASN A 99 1.98 -6.29 11.73
C ASN A 99 1.56 -6.55 10.28
N MET A 100 2.47 -6.35 9.33
CA MET A 100 2.21 -6.70 7.93
C MET A 100 1.87 -8.19 7.80
N GLN A 101 2.61 -9.08 8.49
CA GLN A 101 2.30 -10.52 8.48
C GLN A 101 0.89 -10.81 9.00
N LYS A 102 0.47 -10.18 10.10
CA LYS A 102 -0.90 -10.33 10.62
C LYS A 102 -1.96 -9.88 9.63
N VAL A 103 -1.71 -8.78 8.92
CA VAL A 103 -2.64 -8.28 7.89
C VAL A 103 -2.71 -9.24 6.70
N VAL A 104 -1.57 -9.78 6.25
CA VAL A 104 -1.51 -10.80 5.19
C VAL A 104 -2.27 -12.06 5.61
N ASP A 105 -2.00 -12.56 6.82
CA ASP A 105 -2.66 -13.78 7.33
C ASP A 105 -4.17 -13.57 7.45
N LYS A 106 -4.60 -12.41 7.91
CA LYS A 106 -6.02 -12.03 7.97
C LYS A 106 -6.65 -11.98 6.58
N ALA A 107 -6.00 -11.34 5.61
CA ALA A 107 -6.49 -11.27 4.23
C ALA A 107 -6.63 -12.68 3.61
N ARG A 108 -5.66 -13.56 3.85
CA ARG A 108 -5.74 -14.97 3.43
C ARG A 108 -6.88 -15.73 4.11
N ALA A 109 -7.06 -15.53 5.44
CA ALA A 109 -8.16 -16.13 6.19
C ALA A 109 -9.54 -15.65 5.69
N ASP A 110 -9.63 -14.40 5.25
CA ASP A 110 -10.84 -13.83 4.64
C ASP A 110 -11.09 -14.31 3.19
N GLY A 111 -10.23 -15.18 2.67
CA GLY A 111 -10.44 -15.87 1.38
C GLY A 111 -9.56 -15.39 0.23
N ALA A 112 -8.63 -14.46 0.45
CA ALA A 112 -7.74 -13.99 -0.63
C ALA A 112 -6.91 -15.14 -1.20
N LYS A 113 -6.98 -15.31 -2.52
CA LYS A 113 -6.13 -16.23 -3.29
C LYS A 113 -4.85 -15.56 -3.76
N VAL A 114 -4.89 -14.23 -3.90
CA VAL A 114 -3.75 -13.38 -4.23
C VAL A 114 -3.68 -12.24 -3.22
N VAL A 115 -2.46 -11.92 -2.77
CA VAL A 115 -2.20 -10.77 -1.90
C VAL A 115 -1.19 -9.85 -2.57
N VAL A 116 -1.61 -8.64 -2.83
CA VAL A 116 -0.79 -7.56 -3.40
C VAL A 116 -0.59 -6.47 -2.35
N VAL A 117 0.61 -5.96 -2.21
CA VAL A 117 0.89 -4.78 -1.38
C VAL A 117 1.09 -3.58 -2.30
N LEU A 118 0.27 -2.56 -2.11
CA LEU A 118 0.47 -1.24 -2.71
C LEU A 118 1.32 -0.44 -1.74
N SER A 119 2.59 -0.23 -2.09
CA SER A 119 3.61 0.28 -1.16
C SER A 119 4.21 1.62 -1.58
N HIS A 120 4.43 2.48 -0.58
CA HIS A 120 5.23 3.70 -0.74
C HIS A 120 6.48 3.71 0.16
N ASN A 121 7.02 2.54 0.47
CA ASN A 121 8.22 2.39 1.30
C ASN A 121 9.53 2.84 0.61
N GLY A 122 9.62 2.60 -0.69
CA GLY A 122 10.86 2.60 -1.46
C GLY A 122 11.38 1.18 -1.76
N MET A 123 12.14 1.04 -2.84
CA MET A 123 12.55 -0.25 -3.39
C MET A 123 13.33 -1.11 -2.39
N ASP A 124 14.30 -0.54 -1.69
CA ASP A 124 15.15 -1.27 -0.73
C ASP A 124 14.33 -1.86 0.43
N VAL A 125 13.38 -1.08 0.95
CA VAL A 125 12.51 -1.49 2.04
C VAL A 125 11.52 -2.55 1.56
N ASP A 126 10.99 -2.41 0.36
CA ASP A 126 10.08 -3.39 -0.23
C ASP A 126 10.75 -4.74 -0.49
N LEU A 127 11.99 -4.75 -0.98
CA LEU A 127 12.79 -5.97 -1.12
C LEU A 127 13.03 -6.65 0.24
N LYS A 128 13.33 -5.87 1.27
CA LYS A 128 13.53 -6.39 2.63
C LYS A 128 12.23 -6.93 3.22
N MET A 129 11.11 -6.23 3.06
CA MET A 129 9.78 -6.69 3.49
C MET A 129 9.41 -8.00 2.78
N ALA A 130 9.60 -8.08 1.46
CA ALA A 130 9.35 -9.29 0.67
C ALA A 130 10.16 -10.49 1.17
N SER A 131 11.38 -10.27 1.67
CA SER A 131 12.22 -11.34 2.20
C SER A 131 11.79 -11.87 3.58
N ARG A 132 10.97 -11.11 4.31
CA ARG A 132 10.58 -11.40 5.70
C ARG A 132 9.14 -11.80 5.86
N VAL A 133 8.23 -11.12 5.15
CA VAL A 133 6.79 -11.35 5.23
C VAL A 133 6.38 -12.43 4.24
N LYS A 134 5.70 -13.46 4.73
CA LYS A 134 5.25 -14.59 3.93
C LYS A 134 3.85 -14.34 3.36
N GLY A 135 3.57 -14.94 2.22
CA GLY A 135 2.22 -14.94 1.67
C GLY A 135 1.85 -13.69 0.87
N ILE A 136 2.80 -12.79 0.61
CA ILE A 136 2.64 -11.70 -0.37
C ILE A 136 3.04 -12.23 -1.75
N ASP A 137 2.17 -12.09 -2.75
CA ASP A 137 2.45 -12.50 -4.13
C ASP A 137 3.19 -11.40 -4.89
N ALA A 138 2.80 -10.14 -4.71
CA ALA A 138 3.45 -9.00 -5.36
C ALA A 138 3.46 -7.74 -4.49
N ILE A 139 4.51 -6.94 -4.61
CA ILE A 139 4.61 -5.58 -4.07
C ILE A 139 4.73 -4.61 -5.24
N LEU A 140 3.76 -3.71 -5.35
CA LEU A 140 3.77 -2.60 -6.29
C LEU A 140 4.30 -1.38 -5.53
N GLY A 141 5.59 -1.11 -5.71
CA GLY A 141 6.34 -0.13 -4.94
C GLY A 141 6.38 1.26 -5.59
N GLY A 142 6.76 2.24 -4.77
CA GLY A 142 6.96 3.63 -5.15
C GLY A 142 8.04 4.30 -4.31
N HIS A 143 8.03 5.61 -4.22
CA HIS A 143 8.89 6.50 -3.42
C HIS A 143 10.29 6.75 -3.99
N THR A 144 11.11 5.73 -4.16
CA THR A 144 12.52 5.88 -4.60
C THR A 144 12.68 6.13 -6.10
N HIS A 145 11.57 6.11 -6.84
CA HIS A 145 11.54 6.38 -8.27
C HIS A 145 12.37 5.41 -9.13
N ASP A 146 12.66 4.23 -8.60
CA ASP A 146 13.37 3.20 -9.35
C ASP A 146 12.57 2.77 -10.58
N ALA A 147 13.21 2.78 -11.73
CA ALA A 147 12.62 2.27 -12.96
C ALA A 147 13.06 0.80 -13.15
N VAL A 148 12.24 -0.11 -12.64
CA VAL A 148 12.53 -1.55 -12.67
C VAL A 148 11.87 -2.16 -13.90
N PRO A 149 12.62 -2.50 -14.97
CA PRO A 149 12.04 -2.96 -16.23
C PRO A 149 11.47 -4.38 -16.16
N ALA A 150 11.87 -5.15 -15.15
CA ALA A 150 11.33 -6.47 -14.86
C ALA A 150 11.23 -6.64 -13.34
N PRO A 151 10.20 -7.35 -12.82
CA PRO A 151 10.06 -7.52 -11.39
C PRO A 151 11.22 -8.30 -10.78
N THR A 152 11.66 -7.88 -9.61
CA THR A 152 12.60 -8.63 -8.79
C THR A 152 11.88 -9.73 -8.05
N LEU A 153 12.30 -10.97 -8.22
CA LEU A 153 11.74 -12.12 -7.53
C LEU A 153 12.48 -12.35 -6.22
N VAL A 154 11.82 -12.10 -5.10
CA VAL A 154 12.39 -12.28 -3.77
C VAL A 154 11.90 -13.60 -3.18
N GLN A 155 12.86 -14.46 -2.79
CA GLN A 155 12.57 -15.73 -2.12
C GLN A 155 12.45 -15.53 -0.61
N ASN A 156 11.43 -16.10 0.00
CA ASN A 156 11.26 -16.13 1.46
C ASN A 156 10.82 -17.53 1.93
N ALA A 157 10.63 -17.72 3.23
CA ALA A 157 10.24 -19.01 3.80
C ALA A 157 8.80 -19.46 3.45
N GLY A 158 7.98 -18.57 2.89
CA GLY A 158 6.61 -18.87 2.46
C GLY A 158 6.43 -18.97 0.95
N GLY A 159 7.52 -18.77 0.16
CA GLY A 159 7.46 -18.81 -1.29
C GLY A 159 8.21 -17.67 -1.95
N LYS A 160 7.63 -17.07 -2.96
CA LYS A 160 8.23 -16.00 -3.77
C LYS A 160 7.32 -14.79 -3.81
N THR A 161 7.91 -13.62 -3.73
CA THR A 161 7.22 -12.33 -3.88
C THR A 161 7.83 -11.57 -5.04
N LEU A 162 7.00 -11.08 -5.96
CA LEU A 162 7.41 -10.15 -7.01
C LEU A 162 7.48 -8.74 -6.45
N VAL A 163 8.57 -8.02 -6.70
CA VAL A 163 8.71 -6.60 -6.30
C VAL A 163 9.00 -5.76 -7.53
N ILE A 164 8.21 -4.72 -7.75
CA ILE A 164 8.35 -3.81 -8.88
C ILE A 164 8.19 -2.36 -8.44
N ASN A 165 8.90 -1.46 -9.12
CA ASN A 165 8.74 -0.01 -9.00
C ASN A 165 8.72 0.61 -10.41
N SER A 166 7.68 1.40 -10.70
CA SER A 166 7.41 1.91 -12.06
C SER A 166 8.03 3.28 -12.33
N GLY A 167 9.14 3.60 -11.67
CA GLY A 167 9.82 4.87 -11.86
C GLY A 167 9.06 6.05 -11.26
N SER A 168 8.97 7.13 -12.03
CA SER A 168 8.36 8.37 -11.53
C SER A 168 7.63 9.14 -12.64
N ASN A 169 6.79 10.08 -12.21
CA ASN A 169 6.13 11.08 -13.06
C ASN A 169 5.30 10.47 -14.22
N GLY A 170 4.71 9.30 -14.00
CA GLY A 170 3.88 8.63 -15.02
C GLY A 170 4.63 8.19 -16.28
N LYS A 171 5.97 8.01 -16.20
CA LYS A 171 6.78 7.59 -17.37
C LYS A 171 6.54 6.13 -17.73
N PHE A 172 6.22 5.30 -16.75
CA PHE A 172 6.01 3.87 -16.93
C PHE A 172 4.68 3.45 -16.33
N LEU A 173 4.00 2.55 -17.02
CA LEU A 173 2.83 1.84 -16.53
C LEU A 173 3.19 0.36 -16.43
N SER A 174 3.19 -0.19 -15.23
CA SER A 174 3.37 -1.62 -15.02
C SER A 174 2.02 -2.33 -15.10
N VAL A 175 1.97 -3.41 -15.85
CA VAL A 175 0.84 -4.32 -15.91
C VAL A 175 1.25 -5.63 -15.24
N LEU A 176 0.45 -6.08 -14.27
CA LEU A 176 0.68 -7.33 -13.56
C LEU A 176 -0.41 -8.33 -13.94
N ASP A 177 -0.03 -9.35 -14.71
CA ASP A 177 -0.87 -10.50 -15.02
C ASP A 177 -0.48 -11.69 -14.15
N LEU A 178 -1.45 -12.23 -13.41
CA LEU A 178 -1.26 -13.39 -12.54
C LEU A 178 -2.12 -14.56 -13.01
N ASP A 179 -1.47 -15.69 -13.29
CA ASP A 179 -2.14 -16.97 -13.58
C ASP A 179 -2.30 -17.73 -12.26
N VAL A 180 -3.53 -17.74 -11.75
CA VAL A 180 -3.88 -18.40 -10.48
C VAL A 180 -4.44 -19.78 -10.77
N ARG A 181 -3.63 -20.81 -10.46
CA ARG A 181 -4.01 -22.21 -10.63
C ARG A 181 -4.50 -22.78 -9.31
N GLY A 182 -5.63 -23.47 -9.34
CA GLY A 182 -6.23 -24.13 -8.19
C GLY A 182 -5.47 -25.38 -7.72
#